data_43b8fb81f3b22b3f9fd50a4f6e4517d0
#
_entry.id   43b8fb81f3b22b3f9fd50a4f6e4517d0
#
_cell.length_a   1.000
_cell.length_b   1.000
_cell.length_c   1.000
_cell.angle_alpha   90.00
_cell.angle_beta   90.00
_cell.angle_gamma   90.00
#
_symmetry.space_group_name_H-M   'P 1'
#
loop_
_entity.id
_entity.type
_entity.pdbx_description
1 polymer ?
#
loop_
_entity_poly.entity_id
_entity_poly.type
_entity_poly.pdbx_seq_one_letter_code
_entity_poly.pdbx_strand_id
1 'polypeptide(L)'
;DYLLKPIDDTALTECLNKFVTQHKIERKEALLSRKDMATQYILNSIQESKYSGFIEKNMFERVFPQYQLGVFLFLHDKPRQEIFLTELEESCGSIMLTKIRFVELKPNMWILLVRPEGDMLFFWRRIRKLLEKEDSQVKIGISNVYGANASVLDAFREAVTAIKSRIYKRESLIFAKEIKQEDFSEYYLEKEIERELEQHLKEGDESKTGTTLDKLFKDIEKVLPIRIECMELLYSQIILIYRRTIRM
;
A
#
# COMPACT_ATOMS: atom_id res chain seq x y z
N ASP A 1 -43.73 -9.81 -19.40
CA ASP A 1 -45.09 -10.04 -18.86
C ASP A 1 -46.07 -9.02 -19.49
N TYR A 2 -47.19 -9.50 -20.01
CA TYR A 2 -48.25 -8.65 -20.57
C TYR A 2 -49.38 -8.54 -19.54
N LEU A 3 -49.79 -7.32 -19.23
CA LEU A 3 -50.93 -7.06 -18.38
C LEU A 3 -52.21 -6.99 -19.27
N LEU A 4 -53.15 -7.88 -19.02
CA LEU A 4 -54.43 -7.90 -19.69
C LEU A 4 -55.42 -6.94 -19.02
N LYS A 5 -56.26 -6.26 -19.82
CA LYS A 5 -57.32 -5.39 -19.26
C LYS A 5 -58.53 -6.23 -18.86
N PRO A 6 -59.21 -5.92 -17.72
CA PRO A 6 -58.88 -4.85 -16.76
C PRO A 6 -57.61 -5.14 -15.96
N ILE A 7 -56.80 -4.10 -15.71
CA ILE A 7 -55.56 -4.21 -14.94
C ILE A 7 -55.95 -4.31 -13.46
N ASP A 8 -55.61 -5.42 -12.84
CA ASP A 8 -55.72 -5.59 -11.39
C ASP A 8 -54.57 -4.86 -10.69
N ASP A 9 -54.86 -4.01 -9.71
CA ASP A 9 -53.89 -3.23 -8.96
C ASP A 9 -52.86 -4.13 -8.25
N THR A 10 -53.24 -5.33 -7.86
CA THR A 10 -52.36 -6.34 -7.27
C THR A 10 -51.37 -6.86 -8.31
N ALA A 11 -51.81 -7.22 -9.49
CA ALA A 11 -50.96 -7.68 -10.59
C ALA A 11 -50.01 -6.57 -11.09
N LEU A 12 -50.44 -5.32 -11.12
CA LEU A 12 -49.61 -4.18 -11.45
C LEU A 12 -48.52 -3.98 -10.40
N THR A 13 -48.88 -4.03 -9.13
CA THR A 13 -47.96 -3.87 -8.01
C THR A 13 -46.88 -4.96 -7.99
N GLU A 14 -47.28 -6.22 -8.24
CA GLU A 14 -46.33 -7.34 -8.35
C GLU A 14 -45.38 -7.17 -9.53
N CYS A 15 -45.89 -6.76 -10.69
CA CYS A 15 -45.06 -6.52 -11.88
C CYS A 15 -44.05 -5.40 -11.65
N LEU A 16 -44.44 -4.29 -11.02
CA LEU A 16 -43.59 -3.19 -10.64
C LEU A 16 -42.54 -3.62 -9.63
N ASN A 17 -42.89 -4.37 -8.61
CA ASN A 17 -41.97 -4.90 -7.62
C ASN A 17 -40.90 -5.84 -8.23
N LYS A 18 -41.34 -6.73 -9.15
CA LYS A 18 -40.41 -7.58 -9.91
C LYS A 18 -39.45 -6.75 -10.75
N PHE A 19 -39.95 -5.74 -11.47
CA PHE A 19 -39.11 -4.84 -12.28
C PHE A 19 -38.09 -4.06 -11.43
N VAL A 20 -38.52 -3.47 -10.31
CA VAL A 20 -37.65 -2.75 -9.39
C VAL A 20 -36.60 -3.68 -8.79
N THR A 21 -36.98 -4.89 -8.43
CA THR A 21 -36.06 -5.89 -7.86
C THR A 21 -35.02 -6.33 -8.90
N GLN A 22 -35.46 -6.66 -10.12
CA GLN A 22 -34.58 -7.03 -11.22
C GLN A 22 -33.60 -5.91 -11.55
N HIS A 23 -34.09 -4.67 -11.65
CA HIS A 23 -33.23 -3.51 -11.94
C HIS A 23 -32.21 -3.22 -10.83
N LYS A 24 -32.59 -3.46 -9.55
CA LYS A 24 -31.64 -3.37 -8.42
C LYS A 24 -30.54 -4.43 -8.53
N ILE A 25 -30.88 -5.67 -8.92
CA ILE A 25 -29.91 -6.76 -9.09
C ILE A 25 -28.96 -6.42 -10.24
N GLU A 26 -29.47 -6.07 -11.42
CA GLU A 26 -28.66 -5.70 -12.59
C GLU A 26 -27.72 -4.52 -12.29
N ARG A 27 -28.22 -3.52 -11.56
CA ARG A 27 -27.39 -2.38 -11.13
C ARG A 27 -26.29 -2.77 -10.15
N LYS A 28 -26.59 -3.71 -9.26
CA LYS A 28 -25.59 -4.24 -8.30
C LYS A 28 -24.52 -5.06 -9.01
N GLU A 29 -24.91 -5.92 -9.95
CA GLU A 29 -23.98 -6.71 -10.78
C GLU A 29 -23.09 -5.82 -11.66
N ALA A 30 -23.69 -4.81 -12.31
CA ALA A 30 -22.92 -3.83 -13.08
C ALA A 30 -21.93 -3.01 -12.23
N LEU A 31 -22.29 -2.70 -10.98
CA LEU A 31 -21.38 -2.03 -10.04
C LEU A 31 -20.26 -2.96 -9.58
N LEU A 32 -20.55 -4.24 -9.34
CA LEU A 32 -19.52 -5.24 -8.99
C LEU A 32 -18.54 -5.42 -10.14
N SER A 33 -19.03 -5.62 -11.36
CA SER A 33 -18.17 -5.73 -12.56
C SER A 33 -17.27 -4.51 -12.77
N ARG A 34 -17.79 -3.30 -12.54
CA ARG A 34 -16.98 -2.06 -12.63
C ARG A 34 -15.92 -1.98 -11.52
N LYS A 35 -16.25 -2.49 -10.32
CA LYS A 35 -15.28 -2.57 -9.21
C LYS A 35 -14.13 -3.49 -9.55
N ASP A 36 -14.44 -4.64 -10.12
CA ASP A 36 -13.44 -5.64 -10.49
C ASP A 36 -12.50 -5.13 -11.59
N MET A 37 -13.02 -4.43 -12.59
CA MET A 37 -12.22 -3.82 -13.66
C MET A 37 -11.25 -2.76 -13.11
N ALA A 38 -11.71 -1.88 -12.22
CA ALA A 38 -10.82 -0.87 -11.62
C ALA A 38 -9.73 -1.52 -10.76
N THR A 39 -10.07 -2.56 -10.00
CA THR A 39 -9.12 -3.34 -9.20
C THR A 39 -8.09 -4.03 -10.10
N GLN A 40 -8.55 -4.64 -11.19
CA GLN A 40 -7.66 -5.29 -12.16
C GLN A 40 -6.70 -4.29 -12.81
N TYR A 41 -7.18 -3.09 -13.16
CA TYR A 41 -6.34 -2.02 -13.68
C TYR A 41 -5.23 -1.61 -12.70
N ILE A 42 -5.57 -1.47 -11.40
CA ILE A 42 -4.61 -1.15 -10.34
C ILE A 42 -3.52 -2.24 -10.26
N LEU A 43 -3.94 -3.52 -10.19
CA LEU A 43 -3.02 -4.66 -10.13
C LEU A 43 -2.10 -4.73 -11.34
N ASN A 44 -2.66 -4.65 -12.53
CA ASN A 44 -1.89 -4.70 -13.78
C ASN A 44 -0.90 -3.54 -13.89
N SER A 45 -1.30 -2.35 -13.44
CA SER A 45 -0.43 -1.16 -13.46
C SER A 45 0.76 -1.32 -12.51
N ILE A 46 0.54 -1.86 -11.31
CA ILE A 46 1.60 -2.04 -10.31
C ILE A 46 2.54 -3.19 -10.68
N GLN A 47 2.02 -4.26 -11.28
CA GLN A 47 2.81 -5.42 -11.71
C GLN A 47 3.52 -5.20 -13.05
N GLU A 48 3.43 -4.00 -13.62
CA GLU A 48 3.99 -3.66 -14.95
C GLU A 48 3.53 -4.63 -16.05
N SER A 49 2.32 -5.17 -15.91
CA SER A 49 1.72 -6.07 -16.88
C SER A 49 1.45 -5.31 -18.19
N LYS A 50 1.89 -5.88 -19.32
CA LYS A 50 1.65 -5.31 -20.66
C LYS A 50 0.17 -5.24 -21.07
N TYR A 51 -0.71 -5.80 -20.26
CA TYR A 51 -2.15 -5.91 -20.54
C TYR A 51 -2.98 -5.00 -19.62
N SER A 52 -2.74 -3.69 -19.64
CA SER A 52 -3.77 -2.76 -19.13
C SER A 52 -4.73 -2.46 -20.28
N GLY A 53 -5.91 -3.10 -20.27
CA GLY A 53 -6.91 -2.89 -21.32
C GLY A 53 -7.43 -1.44 -21.31
N PHE A 54 -7.75 -0.93 -22.48
CA PHE A 54 -8.32 0.43 -22.65
C PHE A 54 -9.62 0.61 -21.88
N ILE A 55 -10.41 -0.47 -21.71
CA ILE A 55 -11.69 -0.46 -20.99
C ILE A 55 -11.48 -0.28 -19.50
N GLU A 56 -10.54 -1.03 -18.91
CA GLU A 56 -10.21 -0.96 -17.48
C GLU A 56 -9.69 0.42 -17.11
N LYS A 57 -8.84 1.01 -17.95
CA LYS A 57 -8.32 2.37 -17.78
C LYS A 57 -9.44 3.40 -17.77
N ASN A 58 -10.33 3.38 -18.75
CA ASN A 58 -11.47 4.30 -18.83
C ASN A 58 -12.41 4.17 -17.62
N MET A 59 -12.64 2.94 -17.14
CA MET A 59 -13.44 2.71 -15.94
C MET A 59 -12.75 3.23 -14.69
N PHE A 60 -11.44 3.01 -14.56
CA PHE A 60 -10.64 3.56 -13.48
C PHE A 60 -10.72 5.10 -13.45
N GLU A 61 -10.48 5.77 -14.56
CA GLU A 61 -10.51 7.23 -14.68
C GLU A 61 -11.88 7.84 -14.30
N ARG A 62 -12.97 7.15 -14.63
CA ARG A 62 -14.33 7.57 -14.23
C ARG A 62 -14.58 7.43 -12.74
N VAL A 63 -14.09 6.38 -12.12
CA VAL A 63 -14.26 6.13 -10.68
C VAL A 63 -13.32 7.01 -9.86
N PHE A 64 -12.11 7.20 -10.35
CA PHE A 64 -11.04 7.94 -9.68
C PHE A 64 -10.51 9.09 -10.56
N PRO A 65 -11.29 10.18 -10.73
CA PRO A 65 -10.82 11.39 -11.43
C PRO A 65 -9.59 12.01 -10.76
N GLN A 66 -9.49 11.83 -9.47
CA GLN A 66 -8.31 12.04 -8.64
C GLN A 66 -8.22 10.89 -7.64
N TYR A 67 -6.99 10.52 -7.27
CA TYR A 67 -6.76 9.47 -6.28
C TYR A 67 -5.53 9.73 -5.43
N GLN A 68 -5.54 9.16 -4.25
CA GLN A 68 -4.40 9.03 -3.36
C GLN A 68 -4.24 7.56 -3.00
N LEU A 69 -3.01 7.07 -2.97
CA LEU A 69 -2.71 5.67 -2.74
C LEU A 69 -1.99 5.51 -1.41
N GLY A 70 -2.53 4.63 -0.56
CA GLY A 70 -1.88 4.19 0.66
C GLY A 70 -1.39 2.75 0.52
N VAL A 71 -0.14 2.51 0.89
CA VAL A 71 0.45 1.17 1.01
C VAL A 71 0.58 0.83 2.48
N PHE A 72 0.10 -0.35 2.87
CA PHE A 72 0.17 -0.88 4.22
C PHE A 72 1.17 -2.03 4.23
N LEU A 73 2.16 -1.94 5.08
CA LEU A 73 3.12 -3.01 5.31
C LEU A 73 2.96 -3.54 6.73
N PHE A 74 2.50 -4.78 6.86
CA PHE A 74 2.37 -5.48 8.12
C PHE A 74 3.71 -6.13 8.48
N LEU A 75 4.20 -5.88 9.69
CA LEU A 75 5.46 -6.43 10.18
C LEU A 75 5.26 -7.82 10.83
N HIS A 76 4.06 -8.06 11.32
CA HIS A 76 3.61 -9.32 11.92
C HIS A 76 2.27 -9.72 11.33
N ASP A 77 1.36 -10.21 12.17
CA ASP A 77 0.03 -10.63 11.76
C ASP A 77 -0.78 -9.44 11.21
N LYS A 78 -1.47 -9.69 10.10
CA LYS A 78 -2.41 -8.73 9.51
C LYS A 78 -3.82 -9.04 10.01
N PRO A 79 -4.69 -8.03 10.15
CA PRO A 79 -6.09 -8.27 10.45
C PRO A 79 -6.76 -9.02 9.30
N ARG A 80 -7.89 -9.69 9.58
CA ARG A 80 -8.69 -10.28 8.51
C ARG A 80 -9.28 -9.16 7.65
N GLN A 81 -9.10 -9.27 6.34
CA GLN A 81 -9.55 -8.25 5.39
C GLN A 81 -11.03 -7.92 5.53
N GLU A 82 -11.87 -8.92 5.74
CA GLU A 82 -13.32 -8.76 5.91
C GLU A 82 -13.65 -7.91 7.15
N ILE A 83 -12.99 -8.16 8.27
CA ILE A 83 -13.17 -7.41 9.52
C ILE A 83 -12.75 -5.96 9.31
N PHE A 84 -11.57 -5.75 8.73
CA PHE A 84 -11.07 -4.39 8.44
C PHE A 84 -12.02 -3.61 7.52
N LEU A 85 -12.54 -4.23 6.46
CA LEU A 85 -13.47 -3.57 5.55
C LEU A 85 -14.80 -3.25 6.21
N THR A 86 -15.31 -4.12 7.09
CA THR A 86 -16.53 -3.87 7.87
C THR A 86 -16.35 -2.70 8.84
N GLU A 87 -15.27 -2.68 9.59
CA GLU A 87 -14.95 -1.58 10.51
C GLU A 87 -14.70 -0.25 9.77
N LEU A 88 -14.09 -0.32 8.59
CA LEU A 88 -13.91 0.84 7.73
C LEU A 88 -15.25 1.39 7.25
N GLU A 89 -16.19 0.51 6.87
CA GLU A 89 -17.55 0.88 6.48
C GLU A 89 -18.31 1.54 7.62
N GLU A 90 -18.32 0.92 8.78
CA GLU A 90 -18.94 1.47 9.99
C GLU A 90 -18.36 2.83 10.38
N SER A 91 -17.04 2.96 10.22
CA SER A 91 -16.31 4.16 10.60
C SER A 91 -16.48 5.32 9.63
N CYS A 92 -16.52 5.08 8.33
CA CYS A 92 -16.47 6.09 7.28
C CYS A 92 -17.82 6.27 6.55
N GLY A 93 -18.77 5.38 6.81
CA GLY A 93 -20.08 5.34 6.13
C GLY A 93 -20.02 4.68 4.75
N SER A 94 -21.15 4.08 4.35
CA SER A 94 -21.26 3.29 3.11
C SER A 94 -20.96 4.08 1.82
N ILE A 95 -21.15 5.40 1.84
CA ILE A 95 -20.86 6.27 0.67
C ILE A 95 -19.35 6.33 0.40
N MET A 96 -18.51 6.30 1.43
CA MET A 96 -17.05 6.29 1.26
C MET A 96 -16.55 5.02 0.58
N LEU A 97 -17.17 3.87 0.79
CA LEU A 97 -16.75 2.61 0.16
C LEU A 97 -16.86 2.63 -1.36
N THR A 98 -17.73 3.45 -1.93
CA THR A 98 -17.80 3.62 -3.40
C THR A 98 -16.58 4.32 -3.97
N LYS A 99 -15.84 5.05 -3.12
CA LYS A 99 -14.69 5.90 -3.45
C LYS A 99 -13.35 5.28 -3.04
N ILE A 100 -13.39 4.05 -2.57
CA ILE A 100 -12.22 3.30 -2.10
C ILE A 100 -12.07 2.03 -2.93
N ARG A 101 -10.83 1.64 -3.21
CA ARG A 101 -10.47 0.31 -3.71
C ARG A 101 -9.37 -0.26 -2.84
N PHE A 102 -9.66 -1.45 -2.35
CA PHE A 102 -8.75 -2.22 -1.55
C PHE A 102 -8.20 -3.38 -2.37
N VAL A 103 -6.89 -3.59 -2.27
CA VAL A 103 -6.18 -4.63 -3.00
C VAL A 103 -5.14 -5.28 -2.09
N GLU A 104 -5.17 -6.59 -1.97
CA GLU A 104 -4.08 -7.34 -1.36
C GLU A 104 -3.05 -7.66 -2.44
N LEU A 105 -1.88 -7.04 -2.36
CA LEU A 105 -0.80 -7.25 -3.33
C LEU A 105 0.07 -8.45 -2.96
N LYS A 106 0.34 -8.60 -1.65
CA LYS A 106 1.13 -9.68 -1.05
C LYS A 106 0.56 -10.01 0.34
N PRO A 107 0.87 -11.17 0.92
CA PRO A 107 0.36 -11.55 2.24
C PRO A 107 0.56 -10.49 3.35
N ASN A 108 1.64 -9.72 3.27
CA ASN A 108 1.96 -8.66 4.23
C ASN A 108 1.84 -7.25 3.67
N MET A 109 1.24 -7.08 2.48
CA MET A 109 1.15 -5.78 1.83
C MET A 109 -0.23 -5.57 1.24
N TRP A 110 -0.92 -4.54 1.76
CA TRP A 110 -2.19 -4.08 1.24
C TRP A 110 -2.05 -2.73 0.56
N ILE A 111 -2.93 -2.46 -0.37
CA ILE A 111 -3.06 -1.18 -1.06
C ILE A 111 -4.48 -0.68 -0.87
N LEU A 112 -4.60 0.58 -0.50
CA LEU A 112 -5.86 1.30 -0.46
C LEU A 112 -5.78 2.50 -1.39
N LEU A 113 -6.56 2.48 -2.45
CA LEU A 113 -6.72 3.62 -3.33
C LEU A 113 -7.99 4.35 -2.97
N VAL A 114 -7.87 5.66 -2.76
CA VAL A 114 -8.95 6.51 -2.26
C VAL A 114 -9.14 7.69 -3.17
N ARG A 115 -10.38 8.01 -3.50
CA ARG A 115 -10.72 9.31 -4.07
C ARG A 115 -10.66 10.37 -2.97
N PRO A 116 -9.75 11.38 -3.05
CA PRO A 116 -9.58 12.36 -2.00
C PRO A 116 -10.81 13.25 -1.89
N GLU A 117 -11.39 13.32 -0.69
CA GLU A 117 -12.49 14.21 -0.34
C GLU A 117 -12.35 14.65 1.11
N GLY A 118 -12.58 15.94 1.37
CA GLY A 118 -12.48 16.49 2.72
C GLY A 118 -11.07 16.42 3.33
N ASP A 119 -11.00 16.19 4.63
CA ASP A 119 -9.73 16.08 5.36
C ASP A 119 -9.12 14.69 5.24
N MET A 120 -8.22 14.54 4.26
CA MET A 120 -7.51 13.29 4.02
C MET A 120 -6.55 12.92 5.15
N LEU A 121 -6.02 13.87 5.89
CA LEU A 121 -5.16 13.58 7.04
C LEU A 121 -5.96 12.91 8.16
N PHE A 122 -7.16 13.43 8.43
CA PHE A 122 -8.07 12.81 9.41
C PHE A 122 -8.49 11.41 8.95
N PHE A 123 -8.80 11.22 7.66
CA PHE A 123 -9.13 9.91 7.09
C PHE A 123 -8.01 8.88 7.33
N TRP A 124 -6.77 9.20 6.95
CA TRP A 124 -5.64 8.29 7.11
C TRP A 124 -5.29 8.00 8.58
N ARG A 125 -5.40 9.00 9.44
CA ARG A 125 -5.24 8.80 10.90
C ARG A 125 -6.30 7.86 11.48
N ARG A 126 -7.52 7.94 10.98
CA ARG A 126 -8.61 7.05 11.38
C ARG A 126 -8.35 5.61 10.95
N ILE A 127 -7.92 5.39 9.71
CA ILE A 127 -7.51 4.07 9.21
C ILE A 127 -6.37 3.50 10.08
N ARG A 128 -5.37 4.29 10.39
CA ARG A 128 -4.28 3.86 11.27
C ARG A 128 -4.82 3.37 12.62
N LYS A 129 -5.71 4.13 13.24
CA LYS A 129 -6.32 3.75 14.54
C LYS A 129 -7.12 2.45 14.47
N LEU A 130 -7.81 2.19 13.36
CA LEU A 130 -8.53 0.92 13.17
C LEU A 130 -7.56 -0.26 13.15
N LEU A 131 -6.45 -0.14 12.43
CA LEU A 131 -5.43 -1.19 12.35
C LEU A 131 -4.65 -1.38 13.66
N GLU A 132 -4.41 -0.31 14.42
CA GLU A 132 -3.75 -0.38 15.72
C GLU A 132 -4.58 -1.10 16.80
N LYS A 133 -5.92 -1.09 16.70
CA LYS A 133 -6.81 -1.86 17.58
C LYS A 133 -6.61 -3.38 17.46
N GLU A 134 -6.26 -3.85 16.27
CA GLU A 134 -6.01 -5.27 15.96
C GLU A 134 -4.58 -5.70 16.35
N ASP A 135 -3.88 -4.92 17.19
CA ASP A 135 -2.48 -5.16 17.62
C ASP A 135 -1.50 -5.32 16.43
N SER A 136 -1.91 -4.85 15.27
CA SER A 136 -1.12 -4.97 14.06
C SER A 136 -0.03 -3.91 14.00
N GLN A 137 1.22 -4.34 14.03
CA GLN A 137 2.35 -3.46 13.72
C GLN A 137 2.38 -3.16 12.22
N VAL A 138 1.65 -2.11 11.85
CA VAL A 138 1.52 -1.68 10.46
C VAL A 138 2.28 -0.38 10.22
N LYS A 139 2.95 -0.29 9.06
CA LYS A 139 3.48 0.95 8.51
C LYS A 139 2.68 1.34 7.27
N ILE A 140 2.27 2.60 7.21
CA ILE A 140 1.41 3.13 6.16
C ILE A 140 2.16 4.25 5.45
N GLY A 141 2.46 4.04 4.17
CA GLY A 141 3.00 5.08 3.30
C GLY A 141 1.92 5.62 2.39
N ILE A 142 1.85 6.93 2.24
CA ILE A 142 0.80 7.60 1.49
C ILE A 142 1.42 8.46 0.39
N SER A 143 0.95 8.25 -0.85
CA SER A 143 1.38 9.04 -1.99
C SER A 143 0.85 10.48 -1.93
N ASN A 144 1.34 11.34 -2.80
CA ASN A 144 0.65 12.58 -3.14
C ASN A 144 -0.69 12.27 -3.83
N VAL A 145 -1.49 13.31 -4.05
CA VAL A 145 -2.73 13.21 -4.83
C VAL A 145 -2.37 13.22 -6.31
N TYR A 146 -2.89 12.27 -7.06
CA TYR A 146 -2.69 12.09 -8.49
C TYR A 146 -3.98 12.32 -9.26
N GLY A 147 -3.90 12.87 -10.46
CA GLY A 147 -5.03 12.91 -11.40
C GLY A 147 -5.25 11.56 -12.08
N ALA A 148 -6.43 11.35 -12.66
CA ALA A 148 -6.82 10.10 -13.30
C ALA A 148 -5.83 9.61 -14.38
N ASN A 149 -5.24 10.56 -15.13
CA ASN A 149 -4.29 10.25 -16.21
C ASN A 149 -2.87 9.94 -15.73
N ALA A 150 -2.60 10.13 -14.44
CA ALA A 150 -1.29 9.86 -13.88
C ALA A 150 -1.08 8.35 -13.63
N SER A 151 0.18 7.95 -13.55
CA SER A 151 0.57 6.56 -13.37
C SER A 151 0.24 6.06 -11.96
N VAL A 152 -0.57 5.01 -11.85
CA VAL A 152 -0.82 4.30 -10.57
C VAL A 152 0.48 3.70 -10.03
N LEU A 153 1.39 3.26 -10.91
CA LEU A 153 2.69 2.74 -10.53
C LEU A 153 3.55 3.81 -9.85
N ASP A 154 3.53 5.05 -10.34
CA ASP A 154 4.31 6.13 -9.73
C ASP A 154 3.76 6.49 -8.35
N ALA A 155 2.44 6.56 -8.19
CA ALA A 155 1.80 6.74 -6.89
C ALA A 155 2.14 5.60 -5.91
N PHE A 156 2.19 4.36 -6.41
CA PHE A 156 2.60 3.19 -5.63
C PHE A 156 4.07 3.28 -5.21
N ARG A 157 4.98 3.58 -6.14
CA ARG A 157 6.41 3.74 -5.86
C ARG A 157 6.65 4.84 -4.83
N GLU A 158 5.94 5.95 -4.94
CA GLU A 158 6.01 7.06 -4.01
C GLU A 158 5.55 6.65 -2.59
N ALA A 159 4.42 5.95 -2.46
CA ALA A 159 3.93 5.42 -1.19
C ALA A 159 4.89 4.38 -0.58
N VAL A 160 5.49 3.51 -1.39
CA VAL A 160 6.51 2.55 -0.95
C VAL A 160 7.76 3.27 -0.46
N THR A 161 8.21 4.32 -1.15
CA THR A 161 9.34 5.15 -0.73
C THR A 161 9.04 5.81 0.62
N ALA A 162 7.80 6.26 0.84
CA ALA A 162 7.37 6.76 2.14
C ALA A 162 7.51 5.70 3.26
N ILE A 163 7.11 4.45 3.01
CA ILE A 163 7.31 3.35 3.98
C ILE A 163 8.79 3.09 4.23
N LYS A 164 9.62 3.09 3.19
CA LYS A 164 11.05 2.84 3.33
C LYS A 164 11.74 3.89 4.22
N SER A 165 11.29 5.14 4.18
CA SER A 165 11.78 6.22 5.05
C SER A 165 11.51 5.98 6.54
N ARG A 166 10.76 4.92 6.91
CA ARG A 166 10.50 4.49 8.29
C ARG A 166 11.78 4.28 9.12
N ILE A 167 12.90 3.99 8.47
CA ILE A 167 14.21 3.83 9.11
C ILE A 167 14.56 5.09 9.91
N TYR A 168 14.10 6.26 9.44
CA TYR A 168 14.38 7.57 10.03
C TYR A 168 13.21 8.12 10.84
N LYS A 169 12.00 7.57 10.64
CA LYS A 169 10.78 8.05 11.29
C LYS A 169 10.14 6.94 12.11
N ARG A 170 9.94 7.18 13.41
CA ARG A 170 9.22 6.26 14.30
C ARG A 170 7.71 6.17 13.99
N GLU A 171 7.21 7.11 13.22
CA GLU A 171 5.80 7.20 12.87
C GLU A 171 5.34 6.00 12.05
N SER A 172 4.11 5.54 12.32
CA SER A 172 3.47 4.46 11.57
C SER A 172 2.77 4.95 10.30
N LEU A 173 2.51 6.27 10.20
CA LEU A 173 1.82 6.93 9.08
C LEU A 173 2.75 7.97 8.47
N ILE A 174 3.15 7.80 7.22
CA ILE A 174 4.16 8.62 6.56
C ILE A 174 3.62 9.10 5.21
N PHE A 175 3.58 10.41 5.02
CA PHE A 175 3.18 11.02 3.74
C PHE A 175 4.41 11.27 2.87
N ALA A 176 4.33 10.94 1.59
CA ALA A 176 5.42 11.15 0.63
C ALA A 176 5.84 12.64 0.55
N LYS A 177 4.87 13.56 0.63
CA LYS A 177 5.13 15.02 0.66
C LYS A 177 6.00 15.50 1.82
N GLU A 178 6.13 14.70 2.90
CA GLU A 178 6.93 15.03 4.07
C GLU A 178 8.38 14.56 3.94
N ILE A 179 8.71 13.89 2.83
CA ILE A 179 10.05 13.35 2.56
C ILE A 179 10.74 14.30 1.58
N LYS A 180 11.65 15.08 2.09
CA LYS A 180 12.53 15.93 1.27
C LYS A 180 13.75 15.12 0.87
N GLN A 181 13.88 14.76 -0.41
CA GLN A 181 15.01 13.99 -0.92
C GLN A 181 16.34 14.78 -0.86
N GLU A 182 16.26 16.11 -0.85
CA GLU A 182 17.45 17.00 -0.85
C GLU A 182 18.26 16.94 0.45
N ASP A 183 17.63 16.48 1.55
CA ASP A 183 18.26 16.41 2.87
C ASP A 183 18.98 15.07 3.14
N PHE A 184 19.04 14.15 2.16
CA PHE A 184 19.63 12.82 2.36
C PHE A 184 21.09 12.76 1.91
N SER A 185 21.95 12.26 2.79
CA SER A 185 23.34 11.97 2.51
C SER A 185 23.52 10.65 1.75
N GLU A 186 24.67 10.46 1.14
CA GLU A 186 25.10 9.17 0.62
C GLU A 186 26.07 8.53 1.62
N TYR A 187 25.95 7.23 1.80
CA TYR A 187 26.85 6.45 2.64
C TYR A 187 27.16 5.10 1.97
N TYR A 188 28.40 4.72 1.96
CA TYR A 188 28.88 3.47 1.37
C TYR A 188 29.76 2.75 2.38
N LEU A 189 29.71 1.41 2.35
CA LEU A 189 30.54 0.58 3.21
C LEU A 189 32.03 0.77 2.87
N GLU A 190 32.79 1.20 3.86
CA GLU A 190 34.23 1.37 3.71
C GLU A 190 34.93 0.01 3.55
N LYS A 191 35.92 -0.06 2.66
CA LYS A 191 36.66 -1.30 2.38
C LYS A 191 37.38 -1.86 3.61
N GLU A 192 37.80 -1.00 4.54
CA GLU A 192 38.42 -1.41 5.79
C GLU A 192 37.42 -2.16 6.68
N ILE A 193 36.23 -1.61 6.86
CA ILE A 193 35.14 -2.25 7.63
C ILE A 193 34.71 -3.57 6.97
N GLU A 194 34.62 -3.61 5.64
CA GLU A 194 34.33 -4.83 4.90
C GLU A 194 35.37 -5.93 5.22
N ARG A 195 36.67 -5.61 5.19
CA ARG A 195 37.75 -6.57 5.49
C ARG A 195 37.74 -7.00 6.95
N GLU A 196 37.56 -6.06 7.89
CA GLU A 196 37.47 -6.38 9.31
C GLU A 196 36.29 -7.38 9.57
N LEU A 197 35.13 -7.12 9.00
CA LEU A 197 33.97 -8.01 9.12
C LEU A 197 34.25 -9.40 8.54
N GLU A 198 34.84 -9.48 7.33
CA GLU A 198 35.19 -10.77 6.72
C GLU A 198 36.20 -11.55 7.60
N GLN A 199 37.18 -10.89 8.16
CA GLN A 199 38.19 -11.53 9.00
C GLN A 199 37.58 -12.04 10.30
N HIS A 200 36.83 -11.21 11.04
CA HIS A 200 36.21 -11.62 12.31
C HIS A 200 35.20 -12.72 12.15
N LEU A 201 34.43 -12.71 11.04
CA LEU A 201 33.51 -13.79 10.71
C LEU A 201 34.24 -15.10 10.38
N LYS A 202 35.38 -15.05 9.67
CA LYS A 202 36.21 -16.24 9.38
C LYS A 202 36.83 -16.83 10.64
N GLU A 203 37.22 -15.97 11.59
CA GLU A 203 37.76 -16.35 12.88
C GLU A 203 36.67 -16.89 13.85
N GLY A 204 35.39 -16.72 13.53
CA GLY A 204 34.27 -17.05 14.40
C GLY A 204 34.21 -16.19 15.66
N ASP A 205 34.82 -14.99 15.64
CA ASP A 205 34.86 -14.07 16.78
C ASP A 205 33.60 -13.18 16.78
N GLU A 206 32.57 -13.66 17.46
CA GLU A 206 31.29 -12.93 17.60
C GLU A 206 31.46 -11.55 18.28
N SER A 207 32.35 -11.47 19.25
CA SER A 207 32.58 -10.22 20.02
C SER A 207 33.17 -9.13 19.14
N LYS A 208 34.22 -9.46 18.36
CA LYS A 208 34.82 -8.51 17.43
C LYS A 208 33.86 -8.17 16.26
N THR A 209 33.16 -9.15 15.75
CA THR A 209 32.13 -8.93 14.72
C THR A 209 31.08 -7.92 15.21
N GLY A 210 30.56 -8.10 16.42
CA GLY A 210 29.62 -7.19 17.06
C GLY A 210 30.19 -5.78 17.20
N THR A 211 31.43 -5.67 17.69
CA THR A 211 32.11 -4.36 17.85
C THR A 211 32.27 -3.63 16.53
N THR A 212 32.64 -4.33 15.45
CA THR A 212 32.80 -3.73 14.12
C THR A 212 31.44 -3.27 13.56
N LEU A 213 30.36 -4.06 13.76
CA LEU A 213 29.01 -3.64 13.38
C LEU A 213 28.53 -2.43 14.19
N ASP A 214 28.77 -2.40 15.49
CA ASP A 214 28.42 -1.26 16.34
C ASP A 214 29.14 0.02 15.92
N LYS A 215 30.43 -0.09 15.54
CA LYS A 215 31.20 1.03 14.96
C LYS A 215 30.55 1.54 13.68
N LEU A 216 30.23 0.61 12.76
CA LEU A 216 29.55 0.94 11.50
C LEU A 216 28.22 1.66 11.72
N PHE A 217 27.36 1.14 12.60
CA PHE A 217 26.06 1.76 12.87
C PHE A 217 26.21 3.13 13.55
N LYS A 218 27.18 3.32 14.44
CA LYS A 218 27.48 4.64 15.02
C LYS A 218 27.96 5.66 13.97
N ASP A 219 28.72 5.21 12.97
CA ASP A 219 29.14 6.09 11.89
C ASP A 219 27.98 6.45 10.95
N ILE A 220 27.09 5.49 10.70
CA ILE A 220 25.83 5.74 10.00
C ILE A 220 24.96 6.77 10.74
N GLU A 221 24.82 6.65 12.06
CA GLU A 221 24.06 7.59 12.89
C GLU A 221 24.53 9.04 12.77
N LYS A 222 25.83 9.27 12.55
CA LYS A 222 26.40 10.62 12.37
C LYS A 222 26.02 11.27 11.04
N VAL A 223 25.67 10.45 10.03
CA VAL A 223 25.42 10.88 8.64
C VAL A 223 23.94 10.89 8.31
N LEU A 224 23.08 10.41 9.24
CA LEU A 224 21.62 10.37 9.03
C LEU A 224 21.03 11.77 8.76
N PRO A 225 20.04 11.88 7.86
CA PRO A 225 19.40 10.79 7.10
C PRO A 225 20.19 10.41 5.83
N ILE A 226 20.22 9.11 5.52
CA ILE A 226 20.91 8.55 4.35
C ILE A 226 19.88 8.19 3.27
N ARG A 227 20.25 8.27 1.99
CA ARG A 227 19.41 7.77 0.89
C ARG A 227 19.04 6.30 1.10
N ILE A 228 17.79 5.98 0.87
CA ILE A 228 17.25 4.63 1.11
C ILE A 228 17.98 3.59 0.27
N GLU A 229 18.31 3.93 -0.97
CA GLU A 229 19.07 3.07 -1.88
C GLU A 229 20.47 2.74 -1.33
N CYS A 230 21.13 3.70 -0.69
CA CYS A 230 22.42 3.48 -0.04
C CYS A 230 22.29 2.55 1.17
N MET A 231 21.21 2.68 1.96
CA MET A 231 20.93 1.76 3.07
C MET A 231 20.62 0.34 2.59
N GLU A 232 19.82 0.18 1.53
CA GLU A 232 19.54 -1.12 0.93
C GLU A 232 20.82 -1.78 0.38
N LEU A 233 21.68 -1.00 -0.26
CA LEU A 233 22.97 -1.48 -0.74
C LEU A 233 23.88 -1.92 0.42
N LEU A 234 23.97 -1.13 1.47
CA LEU A 234 24.75 -1.42 2.67
C LEU A 234 24.32 -2.74 3.32
N TYR A 235 23.00 -2.91 3.57
CA TYR A 235 22.48 -4.17 4.10
C TYR A 235 22.78 -5.36 3.19
N SER A 236 22.64 -5.17 1.88
CA SER A 236 22.94 -6.21 0.89
C SER A 236 24.41 -6.60 0.92
N GLN A 237 25.32 -5.64 1.06
CA GLN A 237 26.76 -5.90 1.20
C GLN A 237 27.08 -6.67 2.48
N ILE A 238 26.54 -6.28 3.63
CA ILE A 238 26.72 -6.99 4.90
C ILE A 238 26.24 -8.44 4.80
N ILE A 239 25.04 -8.66 4.21
CA ILE A 239 24.51 -10.02 4.01
C ILE A 239 25.40 -10.82 3.07
N LEU A 240 25.96 -10.23 2.02
CA LEU A 240 26.88 -10.92 1.11
C LEU A 240 28.17 -11.31 1.79
N ILE A 241 28.77 -10.45 2.62
CA ILE A 241 29.96 -10.75 3.41
C ILE A 241 29.66 -11.99 4.29
N TYR A 242 28.58 -11.93 5.06
CA TYR A 242 28.15 -13.03 5.92
C TYR A 242 27.97 -14.35 5.15
N ARG A 243 27.27 -14.34 4.02
CA ARG A 243 27.03 -15.53 3.18
C ARG A 243 28.31 -16.12 2.58
N ARG A 244 29.26 -15.28 2.16
CA ARG A 244 30.57 -15.72 1.63
C ARG A 244 31.38 -16.45 2.70
N THR A 245 31.32 -15.93 3.92
CA THR A 245 32.15 -16.43 5.02
C THR A 245 31.62 -17.74 5.61
N ILE A 246 30.30 -17.94 5.71
CA ILE A 246 29.69 -19.16 6.26
C ILE A 246 29.75 -20.34 5.27
N ARG A 247 29.86 -20.07 3.96
CA ARG A 247 29.94 -21.15 2.95
C ARG A 247 31.36 -21.71 2.74
N MET A 248 32.33 -21.20 3.47
CA MET A 248 33.68 -21.78 3.51
C MET A 248 33.82 -22.73 4.68
#